data_c5d749b54b950dc861e5cac28cc2338a
#
_entry.id   c5d749b54b950dc861e5cac28cc2338a
#
_cell.length_a   1.000
_cell.length_b   1.000
_cell.length_c   1.000
_cell.angle_alpha   90.00
_cell.angle_beta   90.00
_cell.angle_gamma   90.00
#
_symmetry.space_group_name_H-M   'P 1'
#
loop_
_entity.id
_entity.type
_entity.pdbx_description
1 polymer ?
#
loop_
_entity_poly.entity_id
_entity_poly.type
_entity_poly.pdbx_seq_one_letter_code
_entity_poly.pdbx_strand_id
1 'polypeptide(L)'
;KRDCPAAQYTFAPSFIWSVGYQVGVCEDDGYFFLRYEGGDSGHIGYRCPLGFDGDEGLRRAVEKLMAYCRAGGESSLLLHNVPPEETAALHRIFGDRLISHESRDDYEYLYDPQALAELKGSKYHGKRGHIKRFLETDWRYEILTPERIPDVLRMHGEWCRLNDCGKNPELCREGMAVREALDHFTELGLRGGLLYQDGRVVAYTIGEPGGG
;
A
#
# COMPACT_ATOMS: atom_id res chain seq x y z
N LYS A 1 -9.82 -16.84 5.18
CA LYS A 1 -9.69 -15.41 4.85
C LYS A 1 -9.69 -14.68 6.18
N ARG A 2 -8.61 -14.03 6.55
CA ARG A 2 -8.62 -13.05 7.63
C ARG A 2 -9.11 -11.73 7.03
N ASP A 3 -10.06 -11.09 7.68
CA ASP A 3 -10.40 -9.70 7.42
C ASP A 3 -9.26 -8.84 7.97
N CYS A 4 -8.16 -8.75 7.20
CA CYS A 4 -7.08 -7.83 7.54
C CYS A 4 -7.40 -6.48 6.88
N PRO A 5 -7.66 -5.42 7.67
CA PRO A 5 -7.99 -4.12 7.12
C PRO A 5 -6.79 -3.42 6.45
N ALA A 6 -5.59 -3.95 6.61
CA ALA A 6 -4.38 -3.34 6.09
C ALA A 6 -4.21 -3.66 4.60
N ALA A 7 -4.25 -2.63 3.75
CA ALA A 7 -4.14 -2.74 2.29
C ALA A 7 -2.88 -3.48 1.83
N GLN A 8 -1.80 -3.34 2.57
CA GLN A 8 -0.51 -4.00 2.28
C GLN A 8 -0.53 -5.54 2.34
N TYR A 9 -1.61 -6.15 2.87
CA TYR A 9 -1.81 -7.60 2.88
C TYR A 9 -2.74 -8.06 1.75
N THR A 10 -3.17 -7.14 0.87
CA THR A 10 -3.88 -7.49 -0.34
C THR A 10 -2.91 -7.70 -1.51
N PHE A 11 -3.40 -8.31 -2.60
CA PHE A 11 -2.52 -8.69 -3.71
C PHE A 11 -2.05 -7.48 -4.52
N ALA A 12 -2.95 -6.56 -4.87
CA ALA A 12 -2.61 -5.47 -5.77
C ALA A 12 -1.50 -4.55 -5.23
N PRO A 13 -1.52 -4.04 -3.98
CA PRO A 13 -0.40 -3.31 -3.43
C PRO A 13 0.93 -4.07 -3.45
N SER A 14 0.93 -5.36 -3.10
CA SER A 14 2.16 -6.16 -3.14
C SER A 14 2.71 -6.29 -4.56
N PHE A 15 1.83 -6.45 -5.54
CA PHE A 15 2.18 -6.56 -6.96
C PHE A 15 2.71 -5.24 -7.51
N ILE A 16 1.98 -4.14 -7.37
CA ILE A 16 2.36 -2.85 -7.97
C ILE A 16 3.65 -2.27 -7.37
N TRP A 17 3.92 -2.51 -6.10
CA TRP A 17 5.17 -2.08 -5.47
C TRP A 17 6.36 -2.98 -5.77
N SER A 18 6.13 -4.17 -6.37
CA SER A 18 7.23 -5.07 -6.76
C SER A 18 8.18 -4.48 -7.81
N VAL A 19 7.73 -3.49 -8.57
CA VAL A 19 8.58 -2.78 -9.56
C VAL A 19 9.64 -1.89 -8.90
N GLY A 20 9.38 -1.42 -7.68
CA GLY A 20 10.32 -0.60 -6.89
C GLY A 20 11.16 -1.40 -5.90
N TYR A 21 10.80 -2.66 -5.68
CA TYR A 21 11.42 -3.57 -4.72
C TYR A 21 11.50 -4.97 -5.33
N GLN A 22 12.57 -5.69 -5.05
CA GLN A 22 12.61 -7.11 -5.40
C GLN A 22 11.70 -7.86 -4.42
N VAL A 23 10.57 -8.35 -4.92
CA VAL A 23 9.61 -9.10 -4.11
C VAL A 23 9.75 -10.59 -4.40
N GLY A 24 10.07 -11.36 -3.37
CA GLY A 24 10.04 -12.81 -3.41
C GLY A 24 8.80 -13.34 -2.69
N VAL A 25 8.17 -14.34 -3.29
CA VAL A 25 7.01 -15.03 -2.70
C VAL A 25 7.33 -16.50 -2.58
N CYS A 26 7.01 -17.08 -1.43
CA CYS A 26 7.14 -18.52 -1.18
C CYS A 26 5.90 -19.04 -0.45
N GLU A 27 5.43 -20.22 -0.86
CA GLU A 27 4.45 -20.99 -0.09
C GLU A 27 5.14 -22.26 0.40
N ASP A 28 5.06 -22.49 1.71
CA ASP A 28 5.59 -23.70 2.34
C ASP A 28 4.69 -24.14 3.50
N ASP A 29 4.17 -25.35 3.42
CA ASP A 29 3.35 -25.98 4.46
C ASP A 29 2.09 -25.16 4.82
N GLY A 30 1.48 -24.54 3.79
CA GLY A 30 0.29 -23.69 3.93
C GLY A 30 0.55 -22.29 4.45
N TYR A 31 1.79 -21.91 4.70
CA TYR A 31 2.18 -20.54 5.03
C TYR A 31 2.63 -19.80 3.78
N PHE A 32 2.26 -18.52 3.67
CA PHE A 32 2.76 -17.62 2.64
C PHE A 32 3.76 -16.65 3.24
N PHE A 33 4.89 -16.52 2.57
CA PHE A 33 5.99 -15.65 2.94
C PHE A 33 6.26 -14.65 1.82
N LEU A 34 6.38 -13.38 2.19
CA LEU A 34 6.78 -12.31 1.28
C LEU A 34 8.09 -11.71 1.77
N ARG A 35 9.09 -11.70 0.89
CA ARG A 35 10.40 -11.07 1.10
C ARG A 35 10.51 -9.85 0.23
N TYR A 36 10.99 -8.79 0.79
CA TYR A 36 11.26 -7.54 0.09
C TYR A 36 12.75 -7.21 0.19
N GLU A 37 13.35 -6.85 -0.92
CA GLU A 37 14.73 -6.38 -0.98
C GLU A 37 14.77 -5.09 -1.77
N GLY A 38 15.45 -4.07 -1.25
CA GLY A 38 15.58 -2.78 -1.93
C GLY A 38 15.36 -1.60 -1.01
N GLY A 39 14.91 -0.49 -1.59
CA GLY A 39 14.95 0.81 -0.94
C GLY A 39 16.36 1.38 -0.90
N ASP A 40 16.53 2.56 -0.31
CA ASP A 40 17.81 3.27 -0.28
C ASP A 40 18.88 2.58 0.57
N SER A 41 18.46 1.69 1.47
CA SER A 41 19.35 0.94 2.37
C SER A 41 19.72 -0.46 1.88
N GLY A 42 19.06 -0.98 0.83
CA GLY A 42 19.24 -2.35 0.35
C GLY A 42 18.88 -3.42 1.39
N HIS A 43 18.12 -3.08 2.41
CA HIS A 43 17.77 -4.02 3.46
C HIS A 43 16.78 -5.08 2.96
N ILE A 44 16.99 -6.31 3.45
CA ILE A 44 16.06 -7.41 3.29
C ILE A 44 15.06 -7.35 4.44
N GLY A 45 13.79 -7.37 4.11
CA GLY A 45 12.70 -7.43 5.07
C GLY A 45 11.62 -8.42 4.65
N TYR A 46 10.81 -8.81 5.60
CA TYR A 46 9.72 -9.77 5.38
C TYR A 46 8.42 -9.20 5.89
N ARG A 47 7.31 -9.60 5.28
CA ARG A 47 5.99 -9.39 5.88
C ARG A 47 5.75 -10.44 6.97
N CYS A 48 4.85 -10.11 7.90
CA CYS A 48 4.33 -11.14 8.80
C CYS A 48 3.75 -12.28 7.97
N PRO A 49 4.11 -13.55 8.23
CA PRO A 49 3.60 -14.68 7.47
C PRO A 49 2.07 -14.71 7.41
N LEU A 50 1.51 -15.25 6.34
CA LEU A 50 0.08 -15.51 6.21
C LEU A 50 -0.21 -17.00 6.24
N GLY A 51 -1.50 -17.36 6.47
CA GLY A 51 -1.92 -18.78 6.46
C GLY A 51 -1.77 -19.50 7.80
N PHE A 52 -1.32 -18.82 8.86
CA PHE A 52 -1.22 -19.42 10.18
C PHE A 52 -2.56 -19.40 10.93
N ASP A 53 -2.68 -20.32 11.89
CA ASP A 53 -3.79 -20.38 12.85
C ASP A 53 -3.27 -20.28 14.28
N GLY A 54 -3.74 -19.26 15.01
CA GLY A 54 -3.36 -19.00 16.39
C GLY A 54 -1.88 -18.71 16.61
N ASP A 55 -1.51 -18.54 17.89
CA ASP A 55 -0.15 -18.20 18.30
C ASP A 55 0.86 -19.30 17.95
N GLU A 56 0.44 -20.58 18.02
CA GLU A 56 1.33 -21.70 17.69
C GLU A 56 1.62 -21.79 16.18
N GLY A 57 0.61 -21.53 15.32
CA GLY A 57 0.82 -21.45 13.88
C GLY A 57 1.74 -20.28 13.52
N LEU A 58 1.54 -19.09 14.13
CA LEU A 58 2.41 -17.93 13.95
C LEU A 58 3.84 -18.23 14.40
N ARG A 59 4.03 -18.90 15.55
CA ARG A 59 5.36 -19.34 16.03
C ARG A 59 6.07 -20.16 14.97
N ARG A 60 5.43 -21.24 14.46
CA ARG A 60 6.03 -22.13 13.47
C ARG A 60 6.40 -21.39 12.19
N ALA A 61 5.51 -20.52 11.69
CA ALA A 61 5.77 -19.74 10.49
C ALA A 61 6.98 -18.80 10.65
N VAL A 62 7.07 -18.11 11.78
CA VAL A 62 8.19 -17.21 12.06
C VAL A 62 9.50 -18.00 12.28
N GLU A 63 9.46 -19.15 12.94
CA GLU A 63 10.64 -19.99 13.12
C GLU A 63 11.17 -20.54 11.79
N LYS A 64 10.28 -20.87 10.82
CA LYS A 64 10.69 -21.21 9.44
C LYS A 64 11.43 -20.04 8.78
N LEU A 65 10.89 -18.82 8.86
CA LEU A 65 11.58 -17.61 8.36
C LEU A 65 12.93 -17.37 9.04
N MET A 66 12.99 -17.51 10.35
CA MET A 66 14.26 -17.36 11.10
C MET A 66 15.30 -18.41 10.67
N ALA A 67 14.88 -19.62 10.36
CA ALA A 67 15.76 -20.65 9.83
C ALA A 67 16.26 -20.31 8.42
N TYR A 68 15.38 -19.80 7.58
CA TYR A 68 15.72 -19.34 6.23
C TYR A 68 16.73 -18.18 6.27
N CYS A 69 16.49 -17.14 7.08
CA CYS A 69 17.39 -16.01 7.27
C CYS A 69 18.79 -16.47 7.73
N ARG A 70 18.84 -17.35 8.73
CA ARG A 70 20.13 -17.91 9.22
C ARG A 70 20.88 -18.67 8.14
N ALA A 71 20.18 -19.46 7.34
CA ALA A 71 20.80 -20.18 6.21
C ALA A 71 21.34 -19.23 5.14
N GLY A 72 20.71 -18.06 4.97
CA GLY A 72 21.16 -16.98 4.10
C GLY A 72 22.26 -16.09 4.69
N GLY A 73 22.69 -16.34 5.94
CA GLY A 73 23.72 -15.56 6.63
C GLY A 73 23.19 -14.30 7.32
N GLU A 74 21.87 -14.12 7.42
CA GLU A 74 21.26 -13.03 8.13
C GLU A 74 21.31 -13.27 9.66
N SER A 75 21.74 -12.28 10.43
CA SER A 75 21.86 -12.38 11.89
C SER A 75 20.52 -12.18 12.61
N SER A 76 19.55 -11.56 11.96
CA SER A 76 18.23 -11.24 12.54
C SER A 76 17.14 -11.30 11.44
N LEU A 77 15.93 -11.62 11.85
CA LEU A 77 14.74 -11.50 11.02
C LEU A 77 14.12 -10.11 11.21
N LEU A 78 13.92 -9.39 10.13
CA LEU A 78 13.25 -8.10 10.13
C LEU A 78 11.85 -8.25 9.53
N LEU A 79 10.81 -8.04 10.35
CA LEU A 79 9.42 -8.00 9.91
C LEU A 79 8.98 -6.55 9.76
N HIS A 80 8.39 -6.21 8.63
CA HIS A 80 7.85 -4.88 8.33
C HIS A 80 6.34 -4.86 8.39
N ASN A 81 5.80 -3.73 8.83
CA ASN A 81 4.36 -3.41 8.80
C ASN A 81 3.50 -4.52 9.44
N VAL A 82 3.94 -5.00 10.58
CA VAL A 82 3.21 -6.02 11.33
C VAL A 82 2.00 -5.36 11.99
N PRO A 83 0.77 -5.86 11.77
CA PRO A 83 -0.40 -5.30 12.41
C PRO A 83 -0.34 -5.42 13.94
N PRO A 84 -1.06 -4.55 14.69
CA PRO A 84 -0.99 -4.53 16.14
C PRO A 84 -1.33 -5.86 16.82
N GLU A 85 -2.30 -6.61 16.29
CA GLU A 85 -2.71 -7.91 16.83
C GLU A 85 -1.59 -8.95 16.71
N GLU A 86 -0.96 -9.03 15.52
CA GLU A 86 0.18 -9.92 15.28
C GLU A 86 1.40 -9.46 16.07
N THR A 87 1.64 -8.16 16.21
CA THR A 87 2.71 -7.63 17.07
C THR A 87 2.52 -8.08 18.51
N ALA A 88 1.31 -7.97 19.06
CA ALA A 88 1.00 -8.45 20.40
C ALA A 88 1.19 -9.98 20.54
N ALA A 89 0.79 -10.75 19.52
CA ALA A 89 1.00 -12.20 19.49
C ALA A 89 2.49 -12.54 19.45
N LEU A 90 3.29 -11.86 18.63
CA LEU A 90 4.73 -12.05 18.54
C LEU A 90 5.43 -11.75 19.87
N HIS A 91 5.02 -10.72 20.61
CA HIS A 91 5.52 -10.45 21.95
C HIS A 91 5.20 -11.56 22.96
N ARG A 92 3.98 -12.12 22.90
CA ARG A 92 3.63 -13.29 23.74
C ARG A 92 4.48 -14.52 23.40
N ILE A 93 4.79 -14.71 22.13
CA ILE A 93 5.51 -15.89 21.62
C ILE A 93 7.02 -15.81 21.88
N PHE A 94 7.61 -14.66 21.58
CA PHE A 94 9.07 -14.51 21.53
C PHE A 94 9.66 -13.72 22.70
N GLY A 95 8.81 -13.00 23.48
CA GLY A 95 9.23 -12.25 24.66
C GLY A 95 10.38 -11.28 24.36
N ASP A 96 11.41 -11.31 25.21
CA ASP A 96 12.56 -10.42 25.11
C ASP A 96 13.45 -10.61 23.87
N ARG A 97 13.17 -11.64 23.06
CA ARG A 97 13.86 -11.85 21.78
C ARG A 97 13.30 -10.95 20.65
N LEU A 98 12.17 -10.31 20.88
CA LEU A 98 11.52 -9.40 19.95
C LEU A 98 11.76 -7.95 20.34
N ILE A 99 12.26 -7.17 19.40
CA ILE A 99 12.29 -5.71 19.48
C ILE A 99 11.30 -5.19 18.46
N SER A 100 10.36 -4.34 18.88
CA SER A 100 9.41 -3.71 17.97
C SER A 100 9.54 -2.20 18.03
N HIS A 101 9.41 -1.56 16.88
CA HIS A 101 9.38 -0.12 16.72
C HIS A 101 8.11 0.27 15.99
N GLU A 102 7.44 1.28 16.48
CA GLU A 102 6.29 1.88 15.84
C GLU A 102 6.78 3.01 14.91
N SER A 103 6.44 2.91 13.62
CA SER A 103 6.74 3.93 12.62
C SER A 103 5.44 4.59 12.19
N ARG A 104 5.29 5.88 12.52
CA ARG A 104 4.10 6.63 12.12
C ARG A 104 4.01 6.84 10.62
N ASP A 105 5.13 6.86 9.92
CA ASP A 105 5.18 7.08 8.47
C ASP A 105 4.60 5.87 7.69
N ASP A 106 4.57 4.69 8.33
CA ASP A 106 4.00 3.46 7.78
C ASP A 106 2.51 3.27 8.13
N TYR A 107 1.86 4.25 8.79
CA TYR A 107 0.46 4.12 9.17
C TYR A 107 -0.46 4.26 7.96
N GLU A 108 -1.45 3.38 7.89
CA GLU A 108 -2.53 3.48 6.92
C GLU A 108 -3.58 4.49 7.39
N TYR A 109 -4.11 5.25 6.44
CA TYR A 109 -5.19 6.18 6.68
C TYR A 109 -6.54 5.49 6.50
N LEU A 110 -7.26 5.31 7.59
CA LEU A 110 -8.62 4.80 7.57
C LEU A 110 -9.60 5.97 7.64
N TYR A 111 -10.52 6.02 6.70
CA TYR A 111 -11.54 7.04 6.62
C TYR A 111 -12.94 6.43 6.73
N ASP A 112 -13.82 7.09 7.47
CA ASP A 112 -15.25 6.84 7.39
C ASP A 112 -15.80 7.46 6.11
N PRO A 113 -16.32 6.66 5.16
CA PRO A 113 -16.82 7.16 3.89
C PRO A 113 -17.99 8.14 4.06
N GLN A 114 -18.88 7.91 5.03
CA GLN A 114 -20.00 8.80 5.30
C GLN A 114 -19.53 10.16 5.84
N ALA A 115 -18.57 10.17 6.76
CA ALA A 115 -17.98 11.40 7.27
C ALA A 115 -17.28 12.21 6.18
N LEU A 116 -16.62 11.52 5.22
CA LEU A 116 -16.00 12.18 4.06
C LEU A 116 -17.03 12.71 3.07
N ALA A 117 -18.13 12.00 2.83
CA ALA A 117 -19.20 12.47 1.95
C ALA A 117 -19.94 13.68 2.52
N GLU A 118 -20.21 13.69 3.81
CA GLU A 118 -20.97 14.75 4.47
C GLU A 118 -20.12 15.95 4.87
N LEU A 119 -18.84 15.74 5.21
CA LEU A 119 -17.90 16.76 5.68
C LEU A 119 -18.44 17.65 6.81
N LYS A 120 -19.27 17.08 7.72
CA LYS A 120 -19.86 17.81 8.84
C LYS A 120 -18.80 18.17 9.89
N GLY A 121 -19.02 19.31 10.55
CA GLY A 121 -18.20 19.76 11.67
C GLY A 121 -17.10 20.75 11.30
N SER A 122 -16.50 21.34 12.34
CA SER A 122 -15.49 22.41 12.20
C SER A 122 -14.19 21.90 11.57
N LYS A 123 -13.78 20.66 11.87
CA LYS A 123 -12.55 20.04 11.33
C LYS A 123 -12.51 19.97 9.80
N TYR A 124 -13.67 19.98 9.15
CA TYR A 124 -13.77 19.94 7.69
C TYR A 124 -14.04 21.31 7.03
N HIS A 125 -14.03 22.40 7.80
CA HIS A 125 -14.34 23.75 7.27
C HIS A 125 -13.45 24.11 6.08
N GLY A 126 -12.14 23.93 6.19
CA GLY A 126 -11.19 24.17 5.09
C GLY A 126 -11.48 23.33 3.85
N LYS A 127 -11.76 22.02 4.05
CA LYS A 127 -12.10 21.10 2.94
C LYS A 127 -13.36 21.56 2.20
N ARG A 128 -14.42 21.93 2.91
CA ARG A 128 -15.64 22.49 2.29
C ARG A 128 -15.36 23.77 1.50
N GLY A 129 -14.49 24.65 2.00
CA GLY A 129 -14.07 25.86 1.28
C GLY A 129 -13.34 25.56 -0.03
N HIS A 130 -12.47 24.54 -0.04
CA HIS A 130 -11.80 24.08 -1.27
C HIS A 130 -12.80 23.49 -2.27
N ILE A 131 -13.69 22.61 -1.80
CA ILE A 131 -14.72 22.00 -2.65
C ILE A 131 -15.63 23.08 -3.24
N LYS A 132 -16.09 24.03 -2.43
CA LYS A 132 -16.95 25.12 -2.94
C LYS A 132 -16.29 25.86 -4.11
N ARG A 133 -15.01 26.22 -3.96
CA ARG A 133 -14.27 26.91 -5.05
C ARG A 133 -14.10 26.03 -6.28
N PHE A 134 -13.85 24.73 -6.10
CA PHE A 134 -13.75 23.79 -7.21
C PHE A 134 -15.07 23.63 -7.97
N LEU A 135 -16.20 23.60 -7.24
CA LEU A 135 -17.54 23.50 -7.84
C LEU A 135 -17.95 24.76 -8.65
N GLU A 136 -17.23 25.87 -8.50
CA GLU A 136 -17.43 27.09 -9.31
C GLU A 136 -16.71 27.02 -10.68
N THR A 137 -15.91 25.97 -10.92
CA THR A 137 -15.21 25.75 -12.20
C THR A 137 -16.01 24.87 -13.14
N ASP A 138 -15.58 24.74 -14.40
CA ASP A 138 -16.12 23.73 -15.33
C ASP A 138 -15.54 22.36 -14.96
N TRP A 139 -16.17 21.67 -14.03
CA TRP A 139 -15.73 20.40 -13.52
C TRP A 139 -16.68 19.25 -13.88
N ARG A 140 -16.14 18.04 -13.95
CA ARG A 140 -16.91 16.80 -13.99
C ARG A 140 -16.14 15.68 -13.34
N TYR A 141 -16.89 14.68 -12.86
CA TYR A 141 -16.34 13.41 -12.37
C TYR A 141 -16.69 12.30 -13.36
N GLU A 142 -15.71 11.44 -13.64
CA GLU A 142 -15.92 10.22 -14.43
C GLU A 142 -15.31 9.02 -13.69
N ILE A 143 -15.90 7.85 -13.88
CA ILE A 143 -15.29 6.59 -13.46
C ILE A 143 -14.09 6.33 -14.37
N LEU A 144 -12.96 5.93 -13.77
CA LEU A 144 -11.79 5.52 -14.54
C LEU A 144 -12.08 4.22 -15.27
N THR A 145 -11.92 4.25 -16.58
CA THR A 145 -11.98 3.09 -17.45
C THR A 145 -10.64 2.90 -18.19
N PRO A 146 -10.34 1.71 -18.74
CA PRO A 146 -9.09 1.47 -19.46
C PRO A 146 -8.83 2.48 -20.59
N GLU A 147 -9.87 2.96 -21.28
CA GLU A 147 -9.75 3.95 -22.36
C GLU A 147 -9.28 5.33 -21.88
N ARG A 148 -9.41 5.58 -20.57
CA ARG A 148 -8.99 6.85 -19.92
C ARG A 148 -7.60 6.79 -19.29
N ILE A 149 -6.97 5.63 -19.26
CA ILE A 149 -5.61 5.45 -18.73
C ILE A 149 -4.60 6.43 -19.37
N PRO A 150 -4.61 6.68 -20.70
CA PRO A 150 -3.71 7.67 -21.29
C PRO A 150 -3.86 9.08 -20.72
N ASP A 151 -5.08 9.49 -20.35
CA ASP A 151 -5.33 10.80 -19.72
C ASP A 151 -4.73 10.86 -18.30
N VAL A 152 -4.82 9.78 -17.54
CA VAL A 152 -4.19 9.65 -16.22
C VAL A 152 -2.67 9.72 -16.32
N LEU A 153 -2.08 8.95 -17.23
CA LEU A 153 -0.63 8.93 -17.44
C LEU A 153 -0.10 10.31 -17.84
N ARG A 154 -0.83 11.04 -18.69
CA ARG A 154 -0.47 12.42 -19.06
C ARG A 154 -0.47 13.33 -17.83
N MET A 155 -1.56 13.33 -17.04
CA MET A 155 -1.68 14.12 -15.83
C MET A 155 -0.58 13.77 -14.81
N HIS A 156 -0.35 12.48 -14.58
CA HIS A 156 0.70 12.01 -13.68
C HIS A 156 2.09 12.46 -14.13
N GLY A 157 2.38 12.37 -15.43
CA GLY A 157 3.64 12.87 -16.00
C GLY A 157 3.83 14.38 -15.84
N GLU A 158 2.76 15.17 -15.99
CA GLU A 158 2.78 16.61 -15.72
C GLU A 158 3.07 16.90 -14.25
N TRP A 159 2.41 16.18 -13.35
CA TRP A 159 2.62 16.29 -11.90
C TRP A 159 4.06 15.92 -11.51
N CYS A 160 4.57 14.81 -12.03
CA CYS A 160 5.95 14.37 -11.80
C CYS A 160 6.97 15.42 -12.23
N ARG A 161 6.75 16.06 -13.39
CA ARG A 161 7.63 17.12 -13.87
C ARG A 161 7.61 18.35 -12.97
N LEU A 162 6.43 18.74 -12.45
CA LEU A 162 6.25 19.88 -11.56
C LEU A 162 6.84 19.63 -10.16
N ASN A 163 6.92 18.40 -9.73
CA ASN A 163 7.43 18.00 -8.41
C ASN A 163 8.84 17.40 -8.46
N ASP A 164 9.54 17.54 -9.60
CA ASP A 164 10.91 17.03 -9.77
C ASP A 164 11.06 15.55 -9.33
N CYS A 165 10.10 14.68 -9.65
CA CYS A 165 10.10 13.28 -9.20
C CYS A 165 11.43 12.57 -9.50
N GLY A 166 12.06 12.86 -10.63
CA GLY A 166 13.37 12.29 -10.99
C GLY A 166 14.52 12.59 -10.02
N LYS A 167 14.34 13.56 -9.12
CA LYS A 167 15.33 13.90 -8.08
C LYS A 167 14.99 13.27 -6.72
N ASN A 168 13.80 12.65 -6.59
CA ASN A 168 13.35 12.01 -5.37
C ASN A 168 13.11 10.51 -5.64
N PRO A 169 13.96 9.62 -5.08
CA PRO A 169 13.84 8.18 -5.30
C PRO A 169 12.48 7.60 -4.88
N GLU A 170 11.86 8.13 -3.82
CA GLU A 170 10.54 7.66 -3.35
C GLU A 170 9.46 8.01 -4.36
N LEU A 171 9.42 9.25 -4.86
CA LEU A 171 8.47 9.66 -5.90
C LEU A 171 8.71 8.92 -7.22
N CYS A 172 9.96 8.57 -7.53
CA CYS A 172 10.27 7.71 -8.66
C CYS A 172 9.63 6.32 -8.50
N ARG A 173 9.80 5.69 -7.33
CA ARG A 173 9.19 4.38 -7.05
C ARG A 173 7.67 4.44 -7.07
N GLU A 174 7.09 5.48 -6.48
CA GLU A 174 5.63 5.71 -6.54
C GLU A 174 5.15 5.85 -8.00
N GLY A 175 5.86 6.62 -8.82
CA GLY A 175 5.54 6.77 -10.24
C GLY A 175 5.61 5.45 -11.02
N MET A 176 6.54 4.56 -10.67
CA MET A 176 6.62 3.21 -11.24
C MET A 176 5.43 2.37 -10.79
N ALA A 177 5.07 2.39 -9.49
CA ALA A 177 3.94 1.66 -8.94
C ALA A 177 2.60 2.15 -9.54
N VAL A 178 2.43 3.45 -9.75
CA VAL A 178 1.26 4.01 -10.43
C VAL A 178 1.16 3.48 -11.87
N ARG A 179 2.26 3.45 -12.61
CA ARG A 179 2.27 2.91 -13.97
C ARG A 179 1.90 1.43 -13.98
N GLU A 180 2.50 0.64 -13.10
CA GLU A 180 2.20 -0.80 -12.97
C GLU A 180 0.72 -1.04 -12.65
N ALA A 181 0.13 -0.22 -11.75
CA ALA A 181 -1.29 -0.28 -11.43
C ALA A 181 -2.16 0.02 -12.66
N LEU A 182 -1.77 0.97 -13.49
CA LEU A 182 -2.52 1.34 -14.69
C LEU A 182 -2.36 0.30 -15.81
N ASP A 183 -1.16 -0.25 -15.99
CA ASP A 183 -0.86 -1.26 -17.02
C ASP A 183 -1.62 -2.57 -16.72
N HIS A 184 -1.86 -2.88 -15.45
CA HIS A 184 -2.60 -4.07 -14.99
C HIS A 184 -3.97 -3.75 -14.37
N PHE A 185 -4.56 -2.61 -14.72
CA PHE A 185 -5.78 -2.09 -14.10
C PHE A 185 -6.94 -3.09 -14.10
N THR A 186 -7.15 -3.75 -15.23
CA THR A 186 -8.23 -4.72 -15.41
C THR A 186 -7.94 -6.04 -14.72
N GLU A 187 -6.71 -6.57 -14.87
CA GLU A 187 -6.29 -7.85 -14.29
C GLU A 187 -6.31 -7.81 -12.76
N LEU A 188 -5.92 -6.68 -12.17
CA LEU A 188 -5.95 -6.47 -10.72
C LEU A 188 -7.35 -6.13 -10.20
N GLY A 189 -8.35 -5.97 -11.07
CA GLY A 189 -9.70 -5.60 -10.68
C GLY A 189 -9.80 -4.21 -10.03
N LEU A 190 -8.87 -3.32 -10.37
CA LEU A 190 -8.81 -1.98 -9.80
C LEU A 190 -10.01 -1.14 -10.21
N ARG A 191 -10.35 -0.19 -9.37
CA ARG A 191 -11.36 0.83 -9.60
C ARG A 191 -10.76 2.20 -9.40
N GLY A 192 -11.32 3.20 -10.05
CA GLY A 192 -10.82 4.55 -9.90
C GLY A 192 -11.81 5.60 -10.33
N GLY A 193 -11.45 6.84 -10.09
CA GLY A 193 -12.21 8.01 -10.50
C GLY A 193 -11.31 9.12 -11.01
N LEU A 194 -11.86 9.94 -11.87
CA LEU A 194 -11.22 11.07 -12.51
C LEU A 194 -11.97 12.35 -12.19
N LEU A 195 -11.24 13.39 -11.85
CA LEU A 195 -11.77 14.75 -11.82
C LEU A 195 -11.21 15.52 -13.01
N TYR A 196 -12.11 16.13 -13.73
CA TYR A 196 -11.81 17.06 -14.81
C TYR A 196 -12.08 18.50 -14.37
N GLN A 197 -11.26 19.39 -14.88
CA GLN A 197 -11.48 20.82 -14.85
C GLN A 197 -11.08 21.39 -16.21
N ASP A 198 -11.94 22.21 -16.80
CA ASP A 198 -11.72 22.83 -18.11
C ASP A 198 -11.30 21.82 -19.19
N GLY A 199 -11.95 20.65 -19.18
CA GLY A 199 -11.72 19.56 -20.12
C GLY A 199 -10.45 18.73 -19.89
N ARG A 200 -9.68 18.98 -18.83
CA ARG A 200 -8.44 18.24 -18.49
C ARG A 200 -8.59 17.46 -17.21
N VAL A 201 -7.97 16.29 -17.14
CA VAL A 201 -7.83 15.55 -15.86
C VAL A 201 -6.90 16.33 -14.94
N VAL A 202 -7.40 16.66 -13.74
CA VAL A 202 -6.65 17.39 -12.70
C VAL A 202 -6.41 16.56 -11.45
N ALA A 203 -7.16 15.47 -11.27
CA ALA A 203 -6.94 14.51 -10.20
C ALA A 203 -7.49 13.13 -10.59
N TYR A 204 -6.92 12.09 -10.01
CA TYR A 204 -7.41 10.73 -10.13
C TYR A 204 -7.22 9.97 -8.81
N THR A 205 -7.98 8.90 -8.68
CA THR A 205 -7.79 7.90 -7.62
C THR A 205 -7.79 6.51 -8.23
N ILE A 206 -7.02 5.60 -7.65
CA ILE A 206 -7.02 4.18 -7.97
C ILE A 206 -7.07 3.41 -6.66
N GLY A 207 -7.85 2.35 -6.62
CA GLY A 207 -7.96 1.50 -5.45
C GLY A 207 -8.37 0.08 -5.81
N GLU A 208 -8.00 -0.84 -4.93
CA GLU A 208 -8.47 -2.21 -4.96
C GLU A 208 -9.74 -2.32 -4.10
N PRO A 209 -10.82 -2.96 -4.56
CA PRO A 209 -11.95 -3.24 -3.70
C PRO A 209 -11.53 -4.12 -2.54
N GLY A 210 -11.74 -3.66 -1.32
CA GLY A 210 -11.47 -4.46 -0.11
C GLY A 210 -12.20 -5.79 -0.17
N GLY A 211 -11.56 -6.88 0.23
CA GLY A 211 -12.20 -8.19 0.33
C GLY A 211 -13.26 -8.14 1.41
N GLY A 212 -14.54 -8.21 1.02
CA GLY A 212 -15.64 -8.54 1.90
C GLY A 212 -15.71 -10.05 2.12
#